data_e493ec4e4548afae5883c2409e85641f
#
_entry.id   e493ec4e4548afae5883c2409e85641f
#
_cell.length_a   1.000
_cell.length_b   1.000
_cell.length_c   1.000
_cell.angle_alpha   90.00
_cell.angle_beta   90.00
_cell.angle_gamma   90.00
#
_symmetry.space_group_name_H-M   'P 1'
#
loop_
_entity.id
_entity.type
_entity.pdbx_description
1 polymer ?
#
loop_
_entity_poly.entity_id
_entity_poly.type
_entity_poly.pdbx_seq_one_letter_code
_entity_poly.pdbx_strand_id
1 'polypeptide(L)'
;MRLKILLSALVVASVGSAFAADDKVPLKLELPRPLFVGTPRPISLPNLEPASTAKRPDFMVPAGTELLSKGKTVTSSDSLPVIGELAFITDGDKSGNDGGFVELGPNLQWVQIDLGAPATLAAIVLWHFHSQARVYHDVIVQVSDDAAFKQNVRTLYNNDHDNTANLGKGSDLAFIETYQGRLIDAKGATARYVRLYSNGNTSDELNHYVEVEVHGQPAK
;
A
#
# COMPACT_ATOMS: atom_id res chain seq x y z
N MET A 1 -43.62 -49.51 2.35
CA MET A 1 -42.73 -48.96 1.33
C MET A 1 -42.03 -47.74 1.93
N ARG A 2 -40.75 -47.87 2.36
CA ARG A 2 -39.99 -46.80 3.02
C ARG A 2 -39.05 -46.15 2.00
N LEU A 3 -39.31 -44.89 1.69
CA LEU A 3 -38.51 -44.09 0.75
C LEU A 3 -37.23 -43.61 1.49
N LYS A 4 -36.06 -44.06 1.04
CA LYS A 4 -34.75 -43.56 1.53
C LYS A 4 -34.37 -42.36 0.69
N ILE A 5 -34.35 -41.18 1.31
CA ILE A 5 -33.80 -39.96 0.72
C ILE A 5 -32.29 -40.00 0.95
N LEU A 6 -31.52 -40.11 -0.14
CA LEU A 6 -30.08 -39.91 -0.11
C LEU A 6 -29.79 -38.39 -0.16
N LEU A 7 -29.22 -37.85 0.88
CA LEU A 7 -28.72 -36.49 0.93
C LEU A 7 -27.27 -36.53 0.42
N SER A 8 -27.06 -36.04 -0.80
CA SER A 8 -25.71 -35.85 -1.35
C SER A 8 -25.15 -34.53 -0.84
N ALA A 9 -24.18 -34.59 0.05
CA ALA A 9 -23.42 -33.42 0.48
C ALA A 9 -22.42 -33.02 -0.62
N LEU A 10 -22.62 -31.84 -1.21
CA LEU A 10 -21.70 -31.24 -2.13
C LEU A 10 -20.56 -30.58 -1.32
N VAL A 11 -19.39 -31.20 -1.29
CA VAL A 11 -18.19 -30.61 -0.70
C VAL A 11 -17.59 -29.66 -1.73
N VAL A 12 -17.76 -28.36 -1.52
CA VAL A 12 -17.04 -27.34 -2.28
C VAL A 12 -15.63 -27.25 -1.72
N ALA A 13 -14.69 -27.88 -2.41
CA ALA A 13 -13.27 -27.71 -2.09
C ALA A 13 -12.82 -26.31 -2.58
N SER A 14 -12.59 -25.39 -1.65
CA SER A 14 -11.90 -24.14 -1.92
C SER A 14 -10.43 -24.45 -2.25
N VAL A 15 -10.06 -24.42 -3.51
CA VAL A 15 -8.65 -24.49 -3.95
C VAL A 15 -8.01 -23.12 -3.62
N GLY A 16 -7.51 -22.99 -2.43
CA GLY A 16 -6.58 -21.91 -2.09
C GLY A 16 -5.27 -22.20 -2.82
N SER A 17 -4.89 -21.36 -3.79
CA SER A 17 -3.57 -21.41 -4.42
C SER A 17 -2.53 -20.98 -3.38
N ALA A 18 -2.06 -21.94 -2.58
CA ALA A 18 -0.88 -21.75 -1.75
C ALA A 18 0.34 -21.74 -2.69
N PHE A 19 1.15 -20.68 -2.64
CA PHE A 19 2.47 -20.68 -3.26
C PHE A 19 3.27 -21.86 -2.72
N ALA A 20 3.91 -22.62 -3.61
CA ALA A 20 4.84 -23.67 -3.17
C ALA A 20 5.94 -23.03 -2.32
N ALA A 21 6.28 -23.65 -1.19
CA ALA A 21 7.19 -23.07 -0.19
C ALA A 21 8.66 -22.99 -0.67
N ASP A 22 9.02 -23.63 -1.78
CA ASP A 22 10.40 -23.81 -2.22
C ASP A 22 10.93 -22.76 -3.22
N ASP A 23 10.07 -21.89 -3.81
CA ASP A 23 10.47 -20.95 -4.85
C ASP A 23 10.34 -19.49 -4.40
N LYS A 24 10.89 -19.12 -3.26
CA LYS A 24 10.95 -17.72 -2.81
C LYS A 24 12.27 -17.09 -3.17
N VAL A 25 12.20 -15.83 -3.65
CA VAL A 25 13.35 -14.99 -3.98
C VAL A 25 13.27 -13.65 -3.25
N PRO A 26 14.40 -13.00 -2.97
CA PRO A 26 14.36 -11.63 -2.44
C PRO A 26 13.68 -10.66 -3.41
N LEU A 27 12.75 -9.84 -2.92
CA LEU A 27 12.16 -8.76 -3.69
C LEU A 27 13.26 -7.73 -4.04
N LYS A 28 13.50 -7.53 -5.32
CA LYS A 28 14.45 -6.54 -5.80
C LYS A 28 13.74 -5.20 -5.94
N LEU A 29 14.15 -4.21 -5.16
CA LEU A 29 13.67 -2.84 -5.23
C LEU A 29 14.81 -1.92 -5.69
N GLU A 30 14.55 -1.11 -6.71
CA GLU A 30 15.41 0.00 -7.08
C GLU A 30 15.08 1.18 -6.17
N LEU A 31 15.96 1.47 -5.22
CA LEU A 31 15.76 2.56 -4.28
C LEU A 31 16.29 3.89 -4.89
N PRO A 32 15.62 5.02 -4.64
CA PRO A 32 16.14 6.32 -5.03
C PRO A 32 17.36 6.67 -4.19
N ARG A 33 18.10 7.70 -4.61
CA ARG A 33 19.18 8.24 -3.78
C ARG A 33 18.59 8.84 -2.50
N PRO A 34 19.21 8.59 -1.34
CA PRO A 34 18.81 9.28 -0.12
C PRO A 34 18.91 10.79 -0.33
N LEU A 35 17.80 11.48 -0.18
CA LEU A 35 17.73 12.93 -0.21
C LEU A 35 17.13 13.37 1.12
N PHE A 36 17.81 14.29 1.79
CA PHE A 36 17.31 14.90 3.02
C PHE A 36 17.53 16.40 2.95
N VAL A 37 16.45 17.15 3.06
CA VAL A 37 16.45 18.62 3.04
C VAL A 37 16.03 19.14 4.41
N GLY A 38 16.83 20.00 5.00
CA GLY A 38 16.53 20.64 6.27
C GLY A 38 17.21 19.99 7.49
N THR A 39 16.93 20.54 8.67
CA THR A 39 17.43 20.00 9.94
C THR A 39 16.41 19.03 10.52
N PRO A 40 16.79 17.79 10.87
CA PRO A 40 15.89 16.86 11.51
C PRO A 40 15.33 17.45 12.81
N ARG A 41 14.01 17.35 12.99
CA ARG A 41 13.35 17.67 14.26
C ARG A 41 12.88 16.38 14.91
N PRO A 42 12.97 16.25 16.24
CA PRO A 42 12.38 15.10 16.93
C PRO A 42 10.88 15.00 16.63
N ILE A 43 10.44 13.83 16.18
CA ILE A 43 9.02 13.52 15.98
C ILE A 43 8.61 12.55 17.10
N SER A 44 7.50 12.85 17.76
CA SER A 44 6.94 12.00 18.81
C SER A 44 5.45 11.79 18.56
N LEU A 45 5.06 10.53 18.38
CA LEU A 45 3.67 10.11 18.25
C LEU A 45 3.43 8.87 19.11
N PRO A 46 2.19 8.65 19.60
CA PRO A 46 1.87 7.54 20.50
C PRO A 46 2.18 6.15 19.91
N ASN A 47 2.04 6.01 18.60
CA ASN A 47 2.21 4.76 17.86
C ASN A 47 3.41 4.77 16.90
N LEU A 48 4.39 5.67 17.10
CA LEU A 48 5.56 5.73 16.23
C LEU A 48 6.47 4.52 16.44
N GLU A 49 6.91 3.89 15.36
CA GLU A 49 7.92 2.83 15.44
C GLU A 49 9.28 3.39 15.91
N PRO A 50 10.09 2.59 16.59
CA PRO A 50 11.44 3.01 16.96
C PRO A 50 12.25 3.40 15.73
N ALA A 51 12.95 4.54 15.80
CA ALA A 51 13.82 4.97 14.71
C ALA A 51 14.91 3.93 14.44
N SER A 52 15.11 3.60 13.17
CA SER A 52 16.15 2.67 12.74
C SER A 52 16.92 3.25 11.56
N THR A 53 18.23 3.18 11.63
CA THR A 53 19.15 3.47 10.51
C THR A 53 19.58 2.19 9.78
N ALA A 54 19.11 1.03 10.23
CA ALA A 54 19.45 -0.25 9.63
C ALA A 54 18.85 -0.37 8.22
N LYS A 55 19.60 -1.01 7.33
CA LYS A 55 19.05 -1.42 6.04
C LYS A 55 17.88 -2.39 6.29
N ARG A 56 16.80 -2.21 5.53
CA ARG A 56 15.67 -3.14 5.56
C ARG A 56 16.15 -4.57 5.25
N PRO A 57 15.73 -5.58 6.03
CA PRO A 57 15.98 -6.98 5.69
C PRO A 57 15.38 -7.35 4.33
N ASP A 58 15.94 -8.36 3.69
CA ASP A 58 15.39 -8.87 2.45
C ASP A 58 13.97 -9.41 2.68
N PHE A 59 13.04 -8.98 1.84
CA PHE A 59 11.66 -9.44 1.85
C PHE A 59 11.49 -10.53 0.78
N MET A 60 11.09 -11.72 1.21
CA MET A 60 11.02 -12.90 0.35
C MET A 60 9.63 -12.98 -0.32
N VAL A 61 9.62 -13.00 -1.65
CA VAL A 61 8.40 -13.10 -2.48
C VAL A 61 8.45 -14.36 -3.35
N PRO A 62 7.31 -14.86 -3.84
CA PRO A 62 7.27 -15.96 -4.80
C PRO A 62 8.11 -15.65 -6.05
N ALA A 63 8.81 -16.64 -6.59
CA ALA A 63 9.51 -16.51 -7.85
C ALA A 63 8.51 -16.11 -8.97
N GLY A 64 8.93 -15.24 -9.88
CA GLY A 64 8.04 -14.69 -10.92
C GLY A 64 7.11 -13.57 -10.42
N THR A 65 7.36 -13.00 -9.23
CA THR A 65 6.73 -11.74 -8.80
C THR A 65 7.22 -10.60 -9.67
N GLU A 66 6.29 -9.80 -10.19
CA GLU A 66 6.54 -8.66 -11.09
C GLU A 66 5.96 -7.37 -10.48
N LEU A 67 6.41 -6.22 -11.00
CA LEU A 67 5.82 -4.91 -10.71
C LEU A 67 4.54 -4.73 -11.52
N LEU A 68 3.39 -4.75 -10.85
CA LEU A 68 2.07 -4.71 -11.48
C LEU A 68 1.51 -3.30 -11.64
N SER A 69 1.96 -2.34 -10.82
CA SER A 69 1.39 -0.98 -10.78
C SER A 69 1.97 -0.04 -11.83
N LYS A 70 3.13 -0.33 -12.43
CA LYS A 70 3.81 0.62 -13.32
C LYS A 70 2.93 1.07 -14.49
N GLY A 71 2.73 2.40 -14.59
CA GLY A 71 1.91 3.02 -15.62
C GLY A 71 0.41 2.71 -15.53
N LYS A 72 -0.06 2.19 -14.39
CA LYS A 72 -1.48 1.91 -14.15
C LYS A 72 -2.25 3.18 -13.83
N THR A 73 -3.54 3.15 -14.15
CA THR A 73 -4.46 4.27 -13.87
C THR A 73 -4.62 4.48 -12.38
N VAL A 74 -4.46 5.72 -11.96
CA VAL A 74 -4.69 6.17 -10.58
C VAL A 74 -5.87 7.14 -10.56
N THR A 75 -6.72 6.99 -9.56
CA THR A 75 -7.79 7.93 -9.20
C THR A 75 -7.63 8.37 -7.76
N SER A 76 -8.23 9.48 -7.35
CA SER A 76 -8.17 9.98 -5.98
C SER A 76 -9.49 10.54 -5.50
N SER A 77 -9.60 10.75 -4.18
CA SER A 77 -10.71 11.47 -3.57
C SER A 77 -10.68 12.96 -3.90
N ASP A 78 -9.49 13.52 -4.08
CA ASP A 78 -9.29 14.90 -4.53
C ASP A 78 -9.20 14.90 -6.07
N SER A 79 -10.19 15.52 -6.72
CA SER A 79 -10.27 15.58 -8.19
C SER A 79 -9.29 16.57 -8.82
N LEU A 80 -8.68 17.44 -8.00
CA LEU A 80 -7.76 18.50 -8.44
C LEU A 80 -6.56 18.58 -7.50
N PRO A 81 -5.56 17.69 -7.67
CA PRO A 81 -4.34 17.76 -6.88
C PRO A 81 -3.74 19.16 -6.88
N VAL A 82 -3.21 19.58 -5.73
CA VAL A 82 -2.58 20.90 -5.55
C VAL A 82 -1.26 20.97 -6.34
N ILE A 83 -0.52 19.84 -6.35
CA ILE A 83 0.73 19.68 -7.11
C ILE A 83 0.72 18.32 -7.81
N GLY A 84 1.30 18.28 -9.00
CA GLY A 84 1.55 17.06 -9.76
C GLY A 84 0.31 16.46 -10.42
N GLU A 85 0.52 15.31 -11.04
CA GLU A 85 -0.50 14.53 -11.74
C GLU A 85 -0.58 13.13 -11.15
N LEU A 86 -1.77 12.55 -11.05
CA LEU A 86 -1.98 11.22 -10.45
C LEU A 86 -1.14 10.13 -11.11
N ALA A 87 -0.75 10.30 -12.38
CA ALA A 87 0.13 9.37 -13.09
C ALA A 87 1.52 9.23 -12.47
N PHE A 88 2.01 10.24 -11.72
CA PHE A 88 3.31 10.17 -11.04
C PHE A 88 3.35 9.07 -9.98
N ILE A 89 2.21 8.69 -9.41
CA ILE A 89 2.13 7.67 -8.35
C ILE A 89 2.52 6.26 -8.84
N THR A 90 2.58 6.05 -10.15
CA THR A 90 2.90 4.74 -10.76
C THR A 90 3.88 4.83 -11.92
N ASP A 91 4.60 5.94 -12.07
CA ASP A 91 5.52 6.16 -13.20
C ASP A 91 6.91 5.54 -12.99
N GLY A 92 7.21 5.13 -11.75
CA GLY A 92 8.47 4.52 -11.33
C GLY A 92 9.52 5.52 -10.84
N ASP A 93 9.23 6.83 -10.79
CA ASP A 93 10.11 7.82 -10.16
C ASP A 93 9.82 7.89 -8.65
N LYS A 94 10.79 7.47 -7.87
CA LYS A 94 10.75 7.46 -6.40
C LYS A 94 11.60 8.56 -5.77
N SER A 95 12.10 9.49 -6.58
CA SER A 95 13.07 10.47 -6.10
C SER A 95 12.48 11.51 -5.15
N GLY A 96 11.18 11.82 -5.29
CA GLY A 96 10.52 12.86 -4.48
C GLY A 96 11.17 14.23 -4.64
N ASN A 97 11.78 14.49 -5.82
CA ASN A 97 12.35 15.80 -6.16
C ASN A 97 11.25 16.85 -6.28
N ASP A 98 11.63 18.13 -6.29
CA ASP A 98 10.71 19.25 -6.48
C ASP A 98 9.79 19.03 -7.69
N GLY A 99 8.49 18.89 -7.43
CA GLY A 99 7.46 18.64 -8.44
C GLY A 99 7.30 17.19 -8.90
N GLY A 100 8.13 16.26 -8.43
CA GLY A 100 8.01 14.81 -8.73
C GLY A 100 7.14 14.07 -7.72
N PHE A 101 6.05 14.67 -7.27
CA PHE A 101 5.09 14.05 -6.34
C PHE A 101 3.69 14.63 -6.56
N VAL A 102 2.69 13.94 -6.07
CA VAL A 102 1.30 14.40 -6.05
C VAL A 102 1.00 14.94 -4.66
N GLU A 103 0.46 16.16 -4.60
CA GLU A 103 -0.03 16.77 -3.37
C GLU A 103 -1.56 16.89 -3.44
N LEU A 104 -2.25 16.20 -2.54
CA LEU A 104 -3.69 16.28 -2.36
C LEU A 104 -4.02 17.22 -1.20
N GLY A 105 -5.23 17.78 -1.23
CA GLY A 105 -5.75 18.68 -0.20
C GLY A 105 -5.75 18.10 1.21
N PRO A 106 -6.13 18.92 2.21
CA PRO A 106 -6.17 18.51 3.62
C PRO A 106 -7.27 17.50 3.91
N ASN A 107 -7.28 17.00 5.15
CA ASN A 107 -8.15 15.95 5.67
C ASN A 107 -7.84 14.57 5.08
N LEU A 108 -8.71 13.59 5.37
CA LEU A 108 -8.56 12.23 4.87
C LEU A 108 -8.70 12.20 3.35
N GLN A 109 -7.62 11.85 2.67
CA GLN A 109 -7.58 11.65 1.23
C GLN A 109 -7.23 10.20 0.91
N TRP A 110 -7.54 9.77 -0.31
CA TRP A 110 -7.10 8.49 -0.83
C TRP A 110 -6.67 8.58 -2.28
N VAL A 111 -5.76 7.68 -2.65
CA VAL A 111 -5.41 7.33 -4.02
C VAL A 111 -5.76 5.88 -4.28
N GLN A 112 -6.20 5.55 -5.50
CA GLN A 112 -6.57 4.19 -5.89
C GLN A 112 -5.95 3.81 -7.21
N ILE A 113 -5.26 2.67 -7.22
CA ILE A 113 -4.63 2.08 -8.41
C ILE A 113 -5.55 0.98 -8.94
N ASP A 114 -5.86 1.01 -10.25
CA ASP A 114 -6.50 -0.10 -10.95
C ASP A 114 -5.44 -0.94 -11.66
N LEU A 115 -5.19 -2.14 -11.20
CA LEU A 115 -4.22 -3.07 -11.81
C LEU A 115 -4.69 -3.61 -13.19
N GLY A 116 -5.95 -3.34 -13.55
CA GLY A 116 -6.56 -3.77 -14.80
C GLY A 116 -7.22 -5.15 -14.74
N ALA A 117 -6.68 -6.04 -13.92
CA ALA A 117 -7.22 -7.38 -13.66
C ALA A 117 -6.88 -7.81 -12.22
N PRO A 118 -7.61 -8.79 -11.66
CA PRO A 118 -7.22 -9.40 -10.39
C PRO A 118 -5.82 -10.00 -10.46
N ALA A 119 -5.06 -9.84 -9.38
CA ALA A 119 -3.71 -10.36 -9.22
C ALA A 119 -3.49 -10.89 -7.80
N THR A 120 -2.58 -11.83 -7.62
CA THR A 120 -2.14 -12.27 -6.30
C THR A 120 -0.99 -11.39 -5.86
N LEU A 121 -1.20 -10.58 -4.84
CA LEU A 121 -0.28 -9.56 -4.38
C LEU A 121 0.71 -10.13 -3.36
N ALA A 122 1.99 -9.87 -3.57
CA ALA A 122 3.06 -10.28 -2.67
C ALA A 122 3.47 -9.13 -1.72
N ALA A 123 3.66 -7.93 -2.25
CA ALA A 123 4.07 -6.75 -1.50
C ALA A 123 3.52 -5.46 -2.12
N ILE A 124 3.34 -4.45 -1.28
CA ILE A 124 3.10 -3.08 -1.68
C ILE A 124 4.20 -2.23 -1.06
N VAL A 125 4.81 -1.35 -1.85
CA VAL A 125 5.78 -0.39 -1.34
C VAL A 125 5.27 1.00 -1.61
N LEU A 126 5.16 1.79 -0.56
CA LEU A 126 4.62 3.14 -0.58
C LEU A 126 5.73 4.14 -0.30
N TRP A 127 5.89 5.12 -1.16
CA TRP A 127 6.67 6.33 -0.91
C TRP A 127 5.76 7.53 -0.86
N HIS A 128 5.62 8.11 0.32
CA HIS A 128 5.17 9.47 0.49
C HIS A 128 6.36 10.42 0.31
N PHE A 129 6.15 11.73 0.45
CA PHE A 129 7.24 12.69 0.38
C PHE A 129 8.26 12.44 1.50
N HIS A 130 9.48 12.11 1.12
CA HIS A 130 10.54 11.62 2.02
C HIS A 130 11.82 12.45 2.01
N SER A 131 11.83 13.57 1.27
CA SER A 131 12.98 14.50 1.26
C SER A 131 13.12 15.29 2.55
N GLN A 132 12.11 15.24 3.43
CA GLN A 132 12.11 15.79 4.78
C GLN A 132 11.55 14.75 5.75
N ALA A 133 12.07 14.76 6.99
CA ALA A 133 11.52 13.86 8.02
C ALA A 133 10.08 14.26 8.36
N ARG A 134 9.15 13.38 8.10
CA ARG A 134 7.72 13.51 8.45
C ARG A 134 7.08 12.16 8.68
N VAL A 135 5.94 12.16 9.31
CA VAL A 135 5.10 10.98 9.51
C VAL A 135 3.70 11.34 9.02
N TYR A 136 3.13 10.51 8.16
CA TYR A 136 1.74 10.67 7.73
C TYR A 136 0.80 10.02 8.73
N HIS A 137 -0.33 10.69 8.97
CA HIS A 137 -1.37 10.23 9.86
C HIS A 137 -2.35 9.33 9.10
N ASP A 138 -2.94 8.38 9.80
CA ASP A 138 -4.02 7.50 9.33
C ASP A 138 -3.70 6.84 7.98
N VAL A 139 -2.44 6.37 7.86
CA VAL A 139 -2.05 5.59 6.68
C VAL A 139 -2.76 4.24 6.74
N ILE A 140 -3.64 4.01 5.75
CA ILE A 140 -4.40 2.77 5.63
C ILE A 140 -4.24 2.26 4.20
N VAL A 141 -3.88 0.97 4.06
CA VAL A 141 -3.78 0.32 2.76
C VAL A 141 -4.80 -0.80 2.69
N GLN A 142 -5.69 -0.67 1.72
CA GLN A 142 -6.78 -1.62 1.47
C GLN A 142 -6.72 -2.16 0.05
N VAL A 143 -7.22 -3.38 -0.14
CA VAL A 143 -7.35 -4.02 -1.44
C VAL A 143 -8.76 -4.58 -1.62
N SER A 144 -9.25 -4.60 -2.86
CA SER A 144 -10.57 -5.13 -3.21
C SER A 144 -10.65 -5.48 -4.70
N ASP A 145 -11.60 -6.32 -5.08
CA ASP A 145 -12.05 -6.49 -6.47
C ASP A 145 -13.17 -5.52 -6.84
N ASP A 146 -13.73 -4.81 -5.85
CA ASP A 146 -14.76 -3.79 -6.04
C ASP A 146 -14.13 -2.40 -6.10
N ALA A 147 -14.22 -1.72 -7.25
CA ALA A 147 -13.71 -0.36 -7.45
C ALA A 147 -14.31 0.66 -6.47
N ALA A 148 -15.51 0.42 -5.96
CA ALA A 148 -16.16 1.30 -4.98
C ALA A 148 -15.72 1.03 -3.52
N PHE A 149 -14.96 -0.04 -3.28
CA PHE A 149 -14.53 -0.46 -1.94
C PHE A 149 -15.68 -0.63 -0.94
N LYS A 150 -16.80 -1.20 -1.40
CA LYS A 150 -17.97 -1.52 -0.58
C LYS A 150 -18.05 -2.99 -0.22
N GLN A 151 -17.39 -3.86 -0.99
CA GLN A 151 -17.43 -5.31 -0.83
C GLN A 151 -16.02 -5.90 -0.84
N ASN A 152 -15.84 -7.00 -0.12
CA ASN A 152 -14.59 -7.78 -0.09
C ASN A 152 -13.33 -6.92 0.18
N VAL A 153 -13.47 -5.85 0.97
CA VAL A 153 -12.37 -4.98 1.34
C VAL A 153 -11.49 -5.67 2.37
N ARG A 154 -10.20 -5.74 2.10
CA ARG A 154 -9.20 -6.26 3.03
C ARG A 154 -8.19 -5.17 3.36
N THR A 155 -8.02 -4.90 4.64
CA THR A 155 -6.99 -3.99 5.14
C THR A 155 -5.69 -4.76 5.32
N LEU A 156 -4.63 -4.29 4.67
CA LEU A 156 -3.29 -4.88 4.73
C LEU A 156 -2.39 -4.14 5.73
N TYR A 157 -2.62 -2.85 5.91
CA TYR A 157 -1.91 -1.99 6.83
C TYR A 157 -2.85 -0.91 7.35
N ASN A 158 -2.76 -0.58 8.64
CA ASN A 158 -3.55 0.48 9.25
C ASN A 158 -2.85 1.01 10.52
N ASN A 159 -2.33 2.25 10.47
CA ASN A 159 -1.72 2.93 11.62
C ASN A 159 -2.65 3.96 12.29
N ASP A 160 -3.92 4.04 11.87
CA ASP A 160 -4.94 4.87 12.51
C ASP A 160 -5.33 4.28 13.88
N HIS A 161 -4.59 4.63 14.91
CA HIS A 161 -4.68 4.04 16.24
C HIS A 161 -5.89 4.52 17.06
N ASP A 162 -6.49 5.64 16.68
CA ASP A 162 -7.64 6.26 17.35
C ASP A 162 -8.92 6.23 16.51
N ASN A 163 -8.86 5.72 15.28
CA ASN A 163 -9.96 5.58 14.33
C ASN A 163 -10.52 6.92 13.84
N THR A 164 -9.68 7.92 13.68
CA THR A 164 -10.09 9.23 13.14
C THR A 164 -10.49 9.17 11.67
N ALA A 165 -9.94 8.22 10.88
CA ALA A 165 -10.36 7.96 9.50
C ALA A 165 -11.72 7.26 9.39
N ASN A 166 -12.30 6.74 10.47
CA ASN A 166 -13.54 5.94 10.50
C ASN A 166 -13.51 4.67 9.62
N LEU A 167 -12.31 4.11 9.40
CA LEU A 167 -12.11 2.87 8.63
C LEU A 167 -11.70 1.68 9.49
N GLY A 168 -11.88 1.81 10.80
CA GLY A 168 -11.50 0.83 11.81
C GLY A 168 -10.18 1.17 12.47
N LYS A 169 -10.09 0.86 13.77
CA LYS A 169 -8.89 1.10 14.56
C LYS A 169 -7.74 0.21 14.11
N GLY A 170 -6.61 0.82 13.79
CA GLY A 170 -5.38 0.15 13.39
C GLY A 170 -4.50 -0.26 14.57
N SER A 171 -3.62 -1.21 14.30
CA SER A 171 -2.59 -1.67 15.25
C SER A 171 -1.17 -1.59 14.67
N ASP A 172 -1.03 -1.18 13.41
CA ASP A 172 0.28 -0.99 12.81
C ASP A 172 0.91 0.30 13.33
N LEU A 173 2.24 0.33 13.36
CA LEU A 173 2.98 1.49 13.85
C LEU A 173 3.13 2.54 12.75
N ALA A 174 2.99 3.81 13.10
CA ALA A 174 3.38 4.91 12.25
C ALA A 174 4.90 4.92 12.03
N PHE A 175 5.37 5.49 10.96
CA PHE A 175 6.78 5.46 10.58
C PHE A 175 7.26 6.81 10.03
N ILE A 176 8.54 7.10 10.23
CA ILE A 176 9.18 8.26 9.60
C ILE A 176 9.49 7.92 8.14
N GLU A 177 9.05 8.77 7.23
CA GLU A 177 9.30 8.60 5.80
C GLU A 177 10.78 8.63 5.48
N THR A 178 11.21 7.70 4.63
CA THR A 178 12.58 7.61 4.15
C THR A 178 12.61 7.21 2.67
N TYR A 179 13.76 7.39 2.03
CA TYR A 179 14.00 6.96 0.65
C TYR A 179 13.75 5.46 0.41
N GLN A 180 13.68 4.65 1.48
CA GLN A 180 13.40 3.21 1.37
C GLN A 180 11.92 2.90 1.13
N GLY A 181 11.01 3.87 1.35
CA GLY A 181 9.56 3.67 1.32
C GLY A 181 9.07 2.70 2.40
N ARG A 182 7.77 2.56 2.56
CA ARG A 182 7.14 1.60 3.46
C ARG A 182 6.79 0.33 2.71
N LEU A 183 7.42 -0.78 3.05
CA LEU A 183 7.07 -2.10 2.52
C LEU A 183 5.97 -2.72 3.38
N ILE A 184 4.90 -3.17 2.72
CA ILE A 184 3.72 -3.80 3.33
C ILE A 184 3.58 -5.19 2.74
N ASP A 185 3.54 -6.20 3.60
CA ASP A 185 3.28 -7.59 3.20
C ASP A 185 1.81 -7.74 2.77
N ALA A 186 1.58 -8.04 1.50
CA ALA A 186 0.24 -8.27 0.98
C ALA A 186 -0.30 -9.68 1.27
N LYS A 187 0.52 -10.56 1.82
CA LYS A 187 0.15 -11.91 2.31
C LYS A 187 -0.59 -12.77 1.28
N GLY A 188 -0.29 -12.59 0.00
CA GLY A 188 -0.96 -13.31 -1.09
C GLY A 188 -2.41 -12.88 -1.30
N ALA A 189 -2.76 -11.65 -0.95
CA ALA A 189 -4.10 -11.12 -1.21
C ALA A 189 -4.40 -11.09 -2.71
N THR A 190 -5.55 -11.61 -3.12
CA THR A 190 -6.02 -11.45 -4.49
C THR A 190 -6.90 -10.20 -4.58
N ALA A 191 -6.57 -9.30 -5.49
CA ALA A 191 -7.34 -8.07 -5.72
C ALA A 191 -6.99 -7.42 -7.06
N ARG A 192 -7.91 -6.62 -7.60
CA ARG A 192 -7.70 -5.74 -8.75
C ARG A 192 -7.34 -4.31 -8.33
N TYR A 193 -7.92 -3.82 -7.24
CA TYR A 193 -7.76 -2.43 -6.81
C TYR A 193 -6.95 -2.36 -5.52
N VAL A 194 -6.06 -1.37 -5.45
CA VAL A 194 -5.31 -1.01 -4.25
C VAL A 194 -5.65 0.41 -3.91
N ARG A 195 -6.12 0.68 -2.68
CA ARG A 195 -6.44 2.03 -2.21
C ARG A 195 -5.63 2.35 -0.97
N LEU A 196 -5.01 3.53 -0.99
CA LEU A 196 -4.17 4.03 0.08
C LEU A 196 -4.76 5.33 0.60
N TYR A 197 -4.85 5.46 1.91
CA TYR A 197 -5.36 6.63 2.61
C TYR A 197 -4.25 7.31 3.39
N SER A 198 -4.39 8.63 3.60
CA SER A 198 -3.61 9.42 4.55
C SER A 198 -4.41 10.65 4.97
N ASN A 199 -4.07 11.26 6.10
CA ASN A 199 -4.80 12.37 6.73
C ASN A 199 -3.82 13.44 7.22
N GLY A 200 -3.13 14.07 6.27
CA GLY A 200 -2.06 15.01 6.58
C GLY A 200 -0.83 14.34 7.20
N ASN A 201 0.08 15.15 7.72
CA ASN A 201 1.35 14.68 8.26
C ASN A 201 1.88 15.62 9.38
N THR A 202 2.99 15.28 9.99
CA THR A 202 3.59 16.06 11.10
C THR A 202 4.16 17.42 10.71
N SER A 203 4.20 17.75 9.41
CA SER A 203 4.70 19.03 8.90
C SER A 203 3.59 19.97 8.45
N ASP A 204 2.52 19.40 7.87
CA ASP A 204 1.38 20.15 7.31
C ASP A 204 0.13 19.24 7.23
N GLU A 205 -0.99 19.81 6.78
CA GLU A 205 -2.27 19.12 6.67
C GLU A 205 -2.46 18.40 5.32
N LEU A 206 -1.46 18.45 4.43
CA LEU A 206 -1.58 17.95 3.06
C LEU A 206 -1.11 16.49 2.95
N ASN A 207 -1.54 15.84 1.89
CA ASN A 207 -1.27 14.44 1.62
C ASN A 207 -0.41 14.31 0.36
N HIS A 208 0.76 13.68 0.49
CA HIS A 208 1.72 13.61 -0.61
C HIS A 208 2.01 12.16 -0.97
N TYR A 209 1.97 11.85 -2.26
CA TYR A 209 2.35 10.55 -2.81
C TYR A 209 3.43 10.74 -3.87
N VAL A 210 4.55 10.02 -3.73
CA VAL A 210 5.64 9.99 -4.71
C VAL A 210 5.45 8.79 -5.62
N GLU A 211 5.40 7.57 -5.07
CA GLU A 211 5.28 6.34 -5.83
C GLU A 211 4.60 5.25 -5.02
N VAL A 212 3.85 4.39 -5.69
CA VAL A 212 3.30 3.15 -5.13
C VAL A 212 3.62 1.98 -6.03
N GLU A 213 4.50 1.10 -5.57
CA GLU A 213 4.80 -0.15 -6.24
C GLU A 213 3.92 -1.28 -5.68
N VAL A 214 3.19 -1.95 -6.55
CA VAL A 214 2.43 -3.17 -6.23
C VAL A 214 3.11 -4.34 -6.91
N HIS A 215 3.63 -5.27 -6.12
CA HIS A 215 4.33 -6.45 -6.59
C HIS A 215 3.47 -7.71 -6.42
N GLY A 216 3.41 -8.54 -7.44
CA GLY A 216 2.59 -9.74 -7.40
C GLY A 216 2.68 -10.56 -8.68
N GLN A 217 1.71 -11.43 -8.86
CA GLN A 217 1.55 -12.23 -10.07
C GLN A 217 0.13 -12.05 -10.60
N PRO A 218 -0.06 -11.92 -11.94
CA PRO A 218 -1.40 -11.98 -12.54
C PRO A 218 -2.15 -13.21 -12.05
N ALA A 219 -3.45 -13.07 -11.76
CA ALA A 219 -4.28 -14.24 -11.45
C ALA A 219 -4.32 -15.17 -12.68
N LYS A 220 -4.12 -16.46 -12.43
CA LYS A 220 -4.17 -17.49 -13.48
C LYS A 220 -5.61 -17.78 -13.88
#